data_c206ba8bf6695495dcdf41f269f33816
#
_entry.id   c206ba8bf6695495dcdf41f269f33816
#
_cell.length_a   1.000
_cell.length_b   1.000
_cell.length_c   1.000
_cell.angle_alpha   90.00
_cell.angle_beta   90.00
_cell.angle_gamma   90.00
#
_symmetry.space_group_name_H-M   'P 1'
#
loop_
_entity.id
_entity.type
_entity.pdbx_description
1 polymer ?
#
loop_
_entity_poly.entity_id
_entity_poly.type
_entity_poly.pdbx_seq_one_letter_code
_entity_poly.pdbx_strand_id
1 'polypeptide(L)'
;SFHKFIEGRSELMDVFERIDISEPNRSQTLQIIEEVVPRLESKHAVFITYGAIKNIVDGADKFIRSSPFPEKAFDLLSETISHVLARKERIITKQEVNEVISRKTGIPLGPIVGEEKEKLIRLEELMHKELVGQDRAVEVVASTMRRLRTGLGKRGKPAGVFLFVGPTGVGKTMTAKILAKTYFGSADRMLRFDMSEYQDLESLDRFLGSLRTNQPGQFVTQVRDNPFSLILLDEMEK
;
A
#
# COMPACT_ATOMS: atom_id res chain seq x y z
N SER A 1 -4.82 -21.22 -12.59
CA SER A 1 -5.42 -21.82 -13.80
C SER A 1 -5.16 -23.31 -13.92
N PHE A 2 -3.98 -23.84 -13.59
CA PHE A 2 -3.67 -25.28 -13.63
C PHE A 2 -4.65 -26.10 -12.78
N HIS A 3 -4.80 -25.75 -11.50
CA HIS A 3 -5.74 -26.41 -10.57
C HIS A 3 -7.20 -26.42 -11.06
N LYS A 4 -7.61 -25.38 -11.78
CA LYS A 4 -8.99 -25.26 -12.26
C LYS A 4 -9.29 -26.06 -13.53
N PHE A 5 -8.31 -26.26 -14.41
CA PHE A 5 -8.55 -26.78 -15.76
C PHE A 5 -7.84 -28.10 -16.07
N ILE A 6 -6.76 -28.43 -15.36
CA ILE A 6 -5.90 -29.58 -15.70
C ILE A 6 -5.87 -30.62 -14.57
N GLU A 7 -5.75 -30.19 -13.31
CA GLU A 7 -5.56 -31.10 -12.16
C GLU A 7 -6.71 -32.13 -11.98
N GLY A 8 -7.92 -31.79 -12.41
CA GLY A 8 -9.08 -32.71 -12.37
C GLY A 8 -9.19 -33.67 -13.55
N ARG A 9 -8.25 -33.67 -14.51
CA ARG A 9 -8.28 -34.54 -15.69
C ARG A 9 -7.13 -35.53 -15.67
N SER A 10 -7.41 -36.72 -15.12
CA SER A 10 -6.41 -37.80 -15.00
C SER A 10 -5.72 -38.16 -16.34
N GLU A 11 -6.47 -38.16 -17.42
CA GLU A 11 -5.95 -38.44 -18.77
C GLU A 11 -4.84 -37.49 -19.21
N LEU A 12 -4.86 -36.23 -18.76
CA LEU A 12 -3.82 -35.26 -19.08
C LEU A 12 -2.62 -35.39 -18.14
N MET A 13 -2.85 -35.80 -16.91
CA MET A 13 -1.78 -35.97 -15.92
C MET A 13 -0.86 -37.14 -16.23
N ASP A 14 -1.35 -38.15 -16.93
CA ASP A 14 -0.55 -39.31 -17.36
C ASP A 14 0.40 -39.00 -18.54
N VAL A 15 0.14 -37.88 -19.24
CA VAL A 15 0.93 -37.46 -20.44
C VAL A 15 1.96 -36.38 -20.10
N PHE A 16 1.71 -35.58 -19.07
CA PHE A 16 2.55 -34.44 -18.71
C PHE A 16 3.30 -34.66 -17.40
N GLU A 17 4.63 -34.49 -17.45
CA GLU A 17 5.44 -34.38 -16.25
C GLU A 17 5.30 -32.97 -15.67
N ARG A 18 4.87 -32.88 -14.40
CA ARG A 18 4.70 -31.60 -13.73
C ARG A 18 6.03 -31.07 -13.23
N ILE A 19 6.42 -29.90 -13.72
CA ILE A 19 7.58 -29.15 -13.23
C ILE A 19 7.09 -27.88 -12.54
N ASP A 20 7.28 -27.80 -11.23
CA ASP A 20 6.90 -26.61 -10.46
C ASP A 20 8.02 -25.58 -10.50
N ILE A 21 7.72 -24.40 -11.06
CA ILE A 21 8.62 -23.25 -11.10
C ILE A 21 8.15 -22.27 -10.02
N SER A 22 8.97 -22.08 -8.99
CA SER A 22 8.67 -21.17 -7.88
C SER A 22 9.03 -19.72 -8.21
N GLU A 23 8.30 -18.79 -7.62
CA GLU A 23 8.63 -17.36 -7.65
C GLU A 23 10.00 -17.13 -6.97
N PRO A 24 10.93 -16.37 -7.61
CA PRO A 24 12.20 -16.04 -6.98
C PRO A 24 11.99 -15.19 -5.73
N ASN A 25 12.78 -15.45 -4.70
CA ASN A 25 12.77 -14.65 -3.50
C ASN A 25 13.47 -13.28 -3.71
N ARG A 26 13.41 -12.40 -2.68
CA ARG A 26 14.02 -11.05 -2.75
C ARG A 26 15.50 -11.08 -3.11
N SER A 27 16.28 -11.98 -2.53
CA SER A 27 17.73 -12.07 -2.79
C SER A 27 18.02 -12.52 -4.21
N GLN A 28 17.27 -13.50 -4.70
CA GLN A 28 17.37 -13.96 -6.09
C GLN A 28 16.92 -12.87 -7.07
N THR A 29 15.81 -12.16 -6.76
CA THR A 29 15.35 -11.04 -7.59
C THR A 29 16.39 -9.91 -7.63
N LEU A 30 17.04 -9.62 -6.51
CA LEU A 30 18.11 -8.62 -6.48
C LEU A 30 19.26 -9.00 -7.42
N GLN A 31 19.73 -10.25 -7.40
CA GLN A 31 20.76 -10.76 -8.30
C GLN A 31 20.33 -10.66 -9.78
N ILE A 32 19.09 -11.06 -10.08
CA ILE A 32 18.54 -10.96 -11.44
C ILE A 32 18.55 -9.51 -11.94
N ILE A 33 18.14 -8.56 -11.11
CA ILE A 33 18.15 -7.14 -11.48
C ILE A 33 19.59 -6.62 -11.65
N GLU A 34 20.51 -6.98 -10.75
CA GLU A 34 21.93 -6.59 -10.86
C GLU A 34 22.59 -7.05 -12.16
N GLU A 35 22.27 -8.25 -12.64
CA GLU A 35 22.76 -8.77 -13.93
C GLU A 35 22.25 -8.00 -15.15
N VAL A 36 21.02 -7.47 -15.07
CA VAL A 36 20.38 -6.76 -16.17
C VAL A 36 20.71 -5.27 -16.19
N VAL A 37 20.98 -4.67 -15.03
CA VAL A 37 21.23 -3.23 -14.87
C VAL A 37 22.30 -2.69 -15.81
N PRO A 38 23.51 -3.27 -15.99
CA PRO A 38 24.54 -2.71 -16.89
C PRO A 38 24.06 -2.56 -18.35
N ARG A 39 23.23 -3.49 -18.80
CA ARG A 39 22.64 -3.44 -20.16
C ARG A 39 21.62 -2.31 -20.26
N LEU A 40 20.81 -2.09 -19.22
CA LEU A 40 19.83 -1.01 -19.19
C LEU A 40 20.49 0.37 -19.07
N GLU A 41 21.55 0.48 -18.26
CA GLU A 41 22.36 1.70 -18.15
C GLU A 41 22.94 2.12 -19.50
N SER A 42 23.55 1.16 -20.22
CA SER A 42 24.12 1.39 -21.55
C SER A 42 23.04 1.76 -22.56
N LYS A 43 21.89 1.08 -22.54
CA LYS A 43 20.78 1.30 -23.49
C LYS A 43 20.13 2.67 -23.32
N HIS A 44 19.96 3.11 -22.08
CA HIS A 44 19.20 4.33 -21.75
C HIS A 44 20.11 5.51 -21.40
N ALA A 45 21.43 5.32 -21.34
CA ALA A 45 22.42 6.29 -20.92
C ALA A 45 22.07 6.91 -19.54
N VAL A 46 21.76 6.05 -18.58
CA VAL A 46 21.48 6.38 -17.18
C VAL A 46 22.43 5.63 -16.27
N PHE A 47 22.61 6.10 -15.04
CA PHE A 47 23.36 5.43 -13.98
C PHE A 47 22.41 5.06 -12.83
N ILE A 48 22.43 3.79 -12.40
CA ILE A 48 21.51 3.27 -11.37
C ILE A 48 22.34 2.90 -10.14
N THR A 49 22.16 3.65 -9.06
CA THR A 49 22.89 3.37 -7.82
C THR A 49 22.46 2.03 -7.21
N TYR A 50 23.37 1.32 -6.55
CA TYR A 50 23.03 0.10 -5.81
C TYR A 50 21.88 0.30 -4.81
N GLY A 51 21.88 1.47 -4.16
CA GLY A 51 20.79 1.85 -3.26
C GLY A 51 19.42 1.93 -3.94
N ALA A 52 19.37 2.33 -5.22
CA ALA A 52 18.16 2.33 -6.02
C ALA A 52 17.72 0.89 -6.36
N ILE A 53 18.65 0.04 -6.80
CA ILE A 53 18.37 -1.37 -7.12
C ILE A 53 17.73 -2.07 -5.92
N LYS A 54 18.37 -1.94 -4.74
CA LYS A 54 17.81 -2.50 -3.51
C LYS A 54 16.43 -1.94 -3.18
N ASN A 55 16.23 -0.63 -3.34
CA ASN A 55 14.95 0.02 -3.07
C ASN A 55 13.86 -0.39 -4.05
N ILE A 56 14.20 -0.69 -5.31
CA ILE A 56 13.26 -1.23 -6.31
C ILE A 56 12.74 -2.59 -5.85
N VAL A 57 13.61 -3.51 -5.47
CA VAL A 57 13.20 -4.85 -5.01
C VAL A 57 12.41 -4.76 -3.71
N ASP A 58 12.88 -3.99 -2.73
CA ASP A 58 12.22 -3.80 -1.44
C ASP A 58 10.87 -3.09 -1.60
N GLY A 59 10.79 -2.10 -2.47
CA GLY A 59 9.58 -1.35 -2.77
C GLY A 59 8.56 -2.18 -3.54
N ALA A 60 9.01 -2.94 -4.54
CA ALA A 60 8.14 -3.86 -5.27
C ALA A 60 7.55 -4.93 -4.35
N ASP A 61 8.36 -5.51 -3.46
CA ASP A 61 7.89 -6.49 -2.48
C ASP A 61 6.84 -5.91 -1.53
N LYS A 62 7.07 -4.70 -1.04
CA LYS A 62 6.25 -4.07 -0.01
C LYS A 62 4.95 -3.46 -0.56
N PHE A 63 5.01 -2.85 -1.73
CA PHE A 63 3.96 -1.96 -2.22
C PHE A 63 3.25 -2.45 -3.49
N ILE A 64 3.83 -3.41 -4.23
CA ILE A 64 3.24 -3.92 -5.48
C ILE A 64 2.79 -5.37 -5.27
N ARG A 65 1.49 -5.61 -5.38
CA ARG A 65 0.85 -6.92 -5.17
C ARG A 65 0.21 -7.49 -6.42
N SER A 66 0.19 -6.74 -7.51
CA SER A 66 -0.49 -7.11 -8.76
C SER A 66 0.22 -8.21 -9.56
N SER A 67 1.54 -8.34 -9.43
CA SER A 67 2.36 -9.30 -10.17
C SER A 67 3.42 -9.97 -9.27
N PRO A 68 3.88 -11.19 -9.65
CA PRO A 68 4.93 -11.89 -8.93
C PRO A 68 6.32 -11.30 -9.20
N PHE A 69 7.32 -11.72 -8.43
CA PHE A 69 8.71 -11.50 -8.78
C PHE A 69 9.13 -12.44 -9.94
N PRO A 70 10.07 -12.01 -10.81
CA PRO A 70 10.77 -10.72 -10.84
C PRO A 70 10.02 -9.59 -11.56
N GLU A 71 8.86 -9.88 -12.18
CA GLU A 71 8.10 -8.96 -13.05
C GLU A 71 7.83 -7.60 -12.38
N LYS A 72 7.25 -7.59 -11.18
CA LYS A 72 6.96 -6.34 -10.46
C LYS A 72 8.19 -5.45 -10.19
N ALA A 73 9.37 -6.05 -10.06
CA ALA A 73 10.61 -5.31 -9.87
C ALA A 73 11.11 -4.72 -11.20
N PHE A 74 10.99 -5.44 -12.31
CA PHE A 74 11.30 -4.94 -13.65
C PHE A 74 10.36 -3.81 -14.09
N ASP A 75 9.09 -3.93 -13.79
CA ASP A 75 8.10 -2.88 -14.07
C ASP A 75 8.45 -1.59 -13.33
N LEU A 76 8.75 -1.70 -12.04
CA LEU A 76 9.15 -0.55 -11.24
C LEU A 76 10.47 0.07 -11.71
N LEU A 77 11.45 -0.75 -12.11
CA LEU A 77 12.71 -0.30 -12.68
C LEU A 77 12.47 0.46 -13.99
N SER A 78 11.67 -0.11 -14.89
CA SER A 78 11.35 0.49 -16.20
C SER A 78 10.59 1.82 -16.05
N GLU A 79 9.63 1.89 -15.14
CA GLU A 79 8.92 3.12 -14.81
C GLU A 79 9.86 4.17 -14.22
N THR A 80 10.81 3.75 -13.36
CA THR A 80 11.78 4.68 -12.76
C THR A 80 12.75 5.24 -13.81
N ILE A 81 13.24 4.40 -14.72
CA ILE A 81 14.07 4.86 -15.85
C ILE A 81 13.30 5.89 -16.67
N SER A 82 12.05 5.57 -17.05
CA SER A 82 11.19 6.46 -17.83
C SER A 82 10.93 7.79 -17.12
N HIS A 83 10.72 7.76 -15.82
CA HIS A 83 10.52 8.96 -14.99
C HIS A 83 11.73 9.88 -15.00
N VAL A 84 12.91 9.32 -14.79
CA VAL A 84 14.17 10.09 -14.75
C VAL A 84 14.50 10.70 -16.13
N LEU A 85 14.30 9.92 -17.20
CA LEU A 85 14.50 10.39 -18.57
C LEU A 85 13.54 11.53 -18.95
N ALA A 86 12.28 11.47 -18.52
CA ALA A 86 11.32 12.55 -18.75
C ALA A 86 11.74 13.86 -18.08
N ARG A 87 12.47 13.80 -16.98
CA ARG A 87 13.05 14.98 -16.29
C ARG A 87 14.41 15.40 -16.83
N LYS A 88 14.91 14.73 -17.89
CA LYS A 88 16.24 14.92 -18.47
C LYS A 88 17.38 14.65 -17.46
N GLU A 89 17.11 13.90 -16.42
CA GLU A 89 18.07 13.42 -15.45
C GLU A 89 18.70 12.12 -15.93
N ARG A 90 19.83 11.71 -15.32
CA ARG A 90 20.61 10.55 -15.75
C ARG A 90 21.01 9.63 -14.59
N ILE A 91 20.72 10.02 -13.35
CA ILE A 91 21.11 9.26 -12.16
C ILE A 91 19.84 8.81 -11.45
N ILE A 92 19.77 7.53 -11.16
CA ILE A 92 18.66 6.92 -10.42
C ILE A 92 19.16 6.57 -9.02
N THR A 93 18.60 7.27 -8.03
CA THR A 93 18.85 7.02 -6.61
C THR A 93 17.59 6.45 -5.93
N LYS A 94 17.66 6.23 -4.63
CA LYS A 94 16.48 5.85 -3.84
C LYS A 94 15.34 6.87 -3.91
N GLN A 95 15.68 8.14 -4.14
CA GLN A 95 14.67 9.20 -4.17
C GLN A 95 13.75 9.04 -5.38
N GLU A 96 14.29 8.87 -6.58
CA GLU A 96 13.52 8.71 -7.81
C GLU A 96 12.64 7.45 -7.75
N VAL A 97 13.17 6.36 -7.19
CA VAL A 97 12.38 5.14 -6.95
C VAL A 97 11.21 5.42 -6.00
N ASN A 98 11.44 6.13 -4.89
CA ASN A 98 10.39 6.50 -3.95
C ASN A 98 9.33 7.41 -4.59
N GLU A 99 9.71 8.34 -5.45
CA GLU A 99 8.79 9.21 -6.19
C GLU A 99 7.87 8.40 -7.10
N VAL A 100 8.41 7.40 -7.81
CA VAL A 100 7.62 6.52 -8.68
C VAL A 100 6.67 5.64 -7.85
N ILE A 101 7.15 5.03 -6.76
CA ILE A 101 6.28 4.24 -5.87
C ILE A 101 5.18 5.12 -5.29
N SER A 102 5.52 6.33 -4.83
CA SER A 102 4.56 7.28 -4.25
C SER A 102 3.46 7.65 -5.24
N ARG A 103 3.81 7.87 -6.50
CA ARG A 103 2.86 8.17 -7.57
C ARG A 103 1.95 6.99 -7.88
N LYS A 104 2.53 5.78 -7.95
CA LYS A 104 1.79 4.55 -8.27
C LYS A 104 0.84 4.11 -7.16
N THR A 105 1.23 4.29 -5.92
CA THR A 105 0.49 3.78 -4.75
C THR A 105 -0.28 4.86 -3.97
N GLY A 106 0.07 6.12 -4.19
CA GLY A 106 -0.39 7.26 -3.40
C GLY A 106 0.25 7.34 -2.01
N ILE A 107 1.21 6.45 -1.67
CA ILE A 107 1.89 6.43 -0.38
C ILE A 107 3.04 7.45 -0.42
N PRO A 108 3.07 8.48 0.42
CA PRO A 108 4.18 9.41 0.47
C PRO A 108 5.43 8.71 1.04
N LEU A 109 6.45 8.53 0.21
CA LEU A 109 7.73 7.93 0.57
C LEU A 109 8.86 8.95 0.49
N GLY A 110 9.87 8.79 1.33
CA GLY A 110 11.00 9.71 1.38
C GLY A 110 10.89 10.75 2.50
N PRO A 111 11.75 11.77 2.50
CA PRO A 111 11.73 12.84 3.49
C PRO A 111 10.45 13.66 3.41
N ILE A 112 10.00 14.14 4.57
CA ILE A 112 8.82 15.03 4.66
C ILE A 112 9.26 16.43 4.19
N VAL A 113 8.81 16.86 3.03
CA VAL A 113 9.20 18.16 2.44
C VAL A 113 7.97 18.93 1.91
N GLY A 114 8.12 20.24 1.75
CA GLY A 114 7.13 21.11 1.12
C GLY A 114 5.74 21.01 1.74
N GLU A 115 4.73 20.88 0.90
CA GLU A 115 3.31 20.89 1.28
C GLU A 115 2.92 19.81 2.30
N GLU A 116 3.55 18.63 2.23
CA GLU A 116 3.26 17.55 3.19
C GLU A 116 3.68 17.95 4.61
N LYS A 117 4.84 18.62 4.74
CA LYS A 117 5.32 19.11 6.03
C LYS A 117 4.36 20.15 6.61
N GLU A 118 3.92 21.11 5.79
CA GLU A 118 2.96 22.12 6.22
C GLU A 118 1.62 21.50 6.62
N LYS A 119 1.09 20.56 5.85
CA LYS A 119 -0.14 19.84 6.19
C LYS A 119 -0.03 19.13 7.52
N LEU A 120 1.09 18.45 7.81
CA LEU A 120 1.30 17.76 9.08
C LEU A 120 1.41 18.71 10.27
N ILE A 121 2.09 19.85 10.09
CA ILE A 121 2.20 20.87 11.14
C ILE A 121 0.84 21.48 11.45
N ARG A 122 0.08 21.81 10.40
CA ARG A 122 -1.21 22.50 10.51
C ARG A 122 -2.42 21.53 10.55
N LEU A 123 -2.20 20.23 10.77
CA LEU A 123 -3.26 19.22 10.65
C LEU A 123 -4.43 19.51 11.61
N GLU A 124 -4.15 19.92 12.82
CA GLU A 124 -5.17 20.30 13.81
C GLU A 124 -6.00 21.49 13.32
N GLU A 125 -5.34 22.55 12.89
CA GLU A 125 -5.99 23.74 12.33
C GLU A 125 -6.86 23.39 11.11
N LEU A 126 -6.34 22.55 10.22
CA LEU A 126 -7.06 22.12 9.03
C LEU A 126 -8.28 21.25 9.37
N MET A 127 -8.18 20.38 10.39
CA MET A 127 -9.32 19.58 10.83
C MET A 127 -10.39 20.46 11.50
N HIS A 128 -9.99 21.45 12.31
CA HIS A 128 -10.92 22.38 12.97
C HIS A 128 -11.68 23.31 12.02
N LYS A 129 -11.25 23.45 10.76
CA LYS A 129 -12.05 24.18 9.76
C LYS A 129 -13.41 23.52 9.45
N GLU A 130 -13.48 22.19 9.60
CA GLU A 130 -14.67 21.41 9.27
C GLU A 130 -15.25 20.68 10.50
N LEU A 131 -14.51 20.58 11.60
CA LEU A 131 -14.90 19.92 12.84
C LEU A 131 -14.99 20.93 13.98
N VAL A 132 -16.16 21.10 14.52
CA VAL A 132 -16.41 21.98 15.67
C VAL A 132 -16.26 21.19 16.96
N GLY A 133 -15.44 21.68 17.87
CA GLY A 133 -15.12 20.98 19.12
C GLY A 133 -14.20 19.78 18.91
N GLN A 134 -14.25 18.79 19.81
CA GLN A 134 -13.43 17.57 19.78
C GLN A 134 -11.91 17.84 19.84
N ASP A 135 -11.48 18.95 20.48
CA ASP A 135 -10.09 19.42 20.48
C ASP A 135 -9.11 18.33 20.90
N ARG A 136 -9.43 17.61 21.99
CA ARG A 136 -8.59 16.51 22.47
C ARG A 136 -8.45 15.35 21.46
N ALA A 137 -9.54 15.01 20.77
CA ALA A 137 -9.51 13.95 19.76
C ALA A 137 -8.67 14.36 18.56
N VAL A 138 -8.82 15.60 18.09
CA VAL A 138 -8.03 16.17 16.99
C VAL A 138 -6.56 16.23 17.35
N GLU A 139 -6.19 16.69 18.53
CA GLU A 139 -4.81 16.73 19.03
C GLU A 139 -4.16 15.34 19.04
N VAL A 140 -4.84 14.33 19.62
CA VAL A 140 -4.34 12.95 19.68
C VAL A 140 -4.15 12.36 18.29
N VAL A 141 -5.10 12.56 17.39
CA VAL A 141 -5.01 12.10 16.00
C VAL A 141 -3.85 12.77 15.29
N ALA A 142 -3.76 14.10 15.33
CA ALA A 142 -2.73 14.85 14.62
C ALA A 142 -1.32 14.54 15.15
N SER A 143 -1.14 14.46 16.47
CA SER A 143 0.15 14.08 17.07
C SER A 143 0.56 12.66 16.69
N THR A 144 -0.38 11.74 16.62
CA THR A 144 -0.13 10.36 16.18
C THR A 144 0.26 10.34 14.70
N MET A 145 -0.43 11.06 13.82
CA MET A 145 -0.10 11.13 12.41
C MET A 145 1.31 11.71 12.18
N ARG A 146 1.67 12.77 12.91
CA ARG A 146 3.05 13.32 12.87
C ARG A 146 4.09 12.28 13.28
N ARG A 147 3.88 11.57 14.39
CA ARG A 147 4.78 10.52 14.87
C ARG A 147 4.93 9.37 13.88
N LEU A 148 3.85 8.93 13.26
CA LEU A 148 3.86 7.83 12.30
C LEU A 148 4.67 8.17 11.05
N ARG A 149 4.58 9.40 10.60
CA ARG A 149 5.28 9.84 9.39
C ARG A 149 6.79 9.97 9.59
N THR A 150 7.27 10.16 10.82
CA THR A 150 8.71 10.16 11.14
C THR A 150 9.36 8.77 11.14
N GLY A 151 8.64 7.72 10.76
CA GLY A 151 9.16 6.37 10.64
C GLY A 151 9.25 5.57 11.94
N LEU A 152 8.69 6.08 13.04
CA LEU A 152 8.62 5.39 14.34
C LEU A 152 7.55 4.28 14.41
N GLY A 153 6.86 4.01 13.31
CA GLY A 153 5.88 2.93 13.20
C GLY A 153 6.53 1.54 13.13
N LYS A 154 5.89 0.53 13.75
CA LYS A 154 6.35 -0.86 13.68
C LYS A 154 6.07 -1.44 12.29
N ARG A 155 7.05 -2.10 11.69
CA ARG A 155 6.87 -2.82 10.42
C ARG A 155 5.79 -3.89 10.53
N GLY A 156 4.94 -4.03 9.50
CA GLY A 156 3.89 -5.06 9.44
C GLY A 156 2.66 -4.80 10.31
N LYS A 157 2.52 -3.59 10.84
CA LYS A 157 1.32 -3.16 11.59
C LYS A 157 0.69 -1.93 10.94
N PRO A 158 -0.61 -1.69 11.15
CA PRO A 158 -1.24 -0.43 10.79
C PRO A 158 -0.45 0.76 11.34
N ALA A 159 -0.40 1.83 10.59
CA ALA A 159 0.31 3.05 10.98
C ALA A 159 -0.22 3.61 12.31
N GLY A 160 -1.54 3.60 12.50
CA GLY A 160 -2.20 3.94 13.77
C GLY A 160 -3.53 3.22 13.87
N VAL A 161 -3.94 2.95 15.09
CA VAL A 161 -5.27 2.39 15.41
C VAL A 161 -5.89 3.30 16.47
N PHE A 162 -7.08 3.81 16.17
CA PHE A 162 -7.84 4.70 17.04
C PHE A 162 -9.17 4.06 17.40
N LEU A 163 -9.55 4.15 18.67
CA LEU A 163 -10.88 3.79 19.14
C LEU A 163 -11.61 5.08 19.55
N PHE A 164 -12.64 5.44 18.78
CA PHE A 164 -13.51 6.57 19.10
C PHE A 164 -14.70 6.09 19.95
N VAL A 165 -14.75 6.51 21.19
CA VAL A 165 -15.81 6.17 22.15
C VAL A 165 -16.65 7.41 22.45
N GLY A 166 -17.96 7.27 22.43
CA GLY A 166 -18.90 8.35 22.76
C GLY A 166 -20.30 8.08 22.20
N PRO A 167 -21.32 8.84 22.62
CA PRO A 167 -22.69 8.67 22.16
C PRO A 167 -22.83 8.90 20.64
N THR A 168 -23.96 8.47 20.10
CA THR A 168 -24.29 8.70 18.68
C THR A 168 -24.42 10.20 18.39
N GLY A 169 -23.97 10.63 17.19
CA GLY A 169 -24.12 12.02 16.74
C GLY A 169 -23.02 12.98 17.19
N VAL A 170 -22.06 12.58 18.05
CA VAL A 170 -20.99 13.48 18.54
C VAL A 170 -19.84 13.71 17.54
N GLY A 171 -19.91 13.13 16.34
CA GLY A 171 -18.91 13.41 15.29
C GLY A 171 -17.81 12.34 15.10
N LYS A 172 -17.93 11.13 15.68
CA LYS A 172 -16.93 10.05 15.53
C LYS A 172 -16.57 9.77 14.07
N THR A 173 -17.58 9.42 13.26
CA THR A 173 -17.44 9.14 11.82
C THR A 173 -17.02 10.38 11.03
N MET A 174 -17.49 11.56 11.43
CA MET A 174 -17.10 12.84 10.81
C MET A 174 -15.62 13.14 11.02
N THR A 175 -15.07 12.89 12.20
CA THR A 175 -13.63 13.04 12.49
C THR A 175 -12.79 12.15 11.57
N ALA A 176 -13.18 10.89 11.37
CA ALA A 176 -12.50 9.99 10.45
C ALA A 176 -12.57 10.49 9.00
N LYS A 177 -13.72 10.97 8.55
CA LYS A 177 -13.91 11.53 7.20
C LYS A 177 -13.07 12.78 6.96
N ILE A 178 -13.03 13.69 7.94
CA ILE A 178 -12.21 14.90 7.87
C ILE A 178 -10.72 14.54 7.86
N LEU A 179 -10.28 13.59 8.67
CA LEU A 179 -8.90 13.10 8.65
C LEU A 179 -8.55 12.51 7.27
N ALA A 180 -9.44 11.70 6.69
CA ALA A 180 -9.22 11.15 5.35
C ALA A 180 -9.03 12.26 4.31
N LYS A 181 -9.92 13.26 4.29
CA LYS A 181 -9.84 14.41 3.40
C LYS A 181 -8.58 15.23 3.62
N THR A 182 -8.24 15.54 4.86
CA THR A 182 -7.16 16.46 5.21
C THR A 182 -5.79 15.82 5.03
N TYR A 183 -5.60 14.59 5.51
CA TYR A 183 -4.30 13.91 5.48
C TYR A 183 -4.09 13.10 4.20
N PHE A 184 -5.08 12.31 3.78
CA PHE A 184 -4.97 11.45 2.59
C PHE A 184 -5.39 12.16 1.29
N GLY A 185 -5.90 13.38 1.37
CA GLY A 185 -6.20 14.25 0.23
C GLY A 185 -7.59 14.08 -0.37
N SER A 186 -8.33 13.02 -0.03
CA SER A 186 -9.72 12.81 -0.46
C SER A 186 -10.49 12.00 0.58
N ALA A 187 -11.79 12.26 0.70
CA ALA A 187 -12.69 11.43 1.49
C ALA A 187 -12.82 9.99 0.93
N ASP A 188 -12.58 9.80 -0.37
CA ASP A 188 -12.60 8.48 -1.03
C ASP A 188 -11.44 7.57 -0.61
N ARG A 189 -10.42 8.15 0.05
CA ARG A 189 -9.36 7.39 0.71
C ARG A 189 -9.78 6.79 2.05
N MET A 190 -11.07 6.88 2.41
CA MET A 190 -11.64 6.22 3.55
C MET A 190 -12.41 4.96 3.11
N LEU A 191 -11.88 3.80 3.49
CA LEU A 191 -12.57 2.52 3.34
C LEU A 191 -13.48 2.32 4.55
N ARG A 192 -14.79 2.38 4.34
CA ARG A 192 -15.77 2.22 5.41
C ARG A 192 -16.39 0.83 5.35
N PHE A 193 -16.38 0.16 6.50
CA PHE A 193 -17.06 -1.11 6.72
C PHE A 193 -18.03 -0.96 7.89
N ASP A 194 -19.29 -1.25 7.65
CA ASP A 194 -20.31 -1.31 8.68
C ASP A 194 -20.32 -2.71 9.29
N MET A 195 -19.84 -2.83 10.52
CA MET A 195 -19.66 -4.14 11.17
C MET A 195 -21.00 -4.80 11.52
N SER A 196 -22.09 -4.05 11.50
CA SER A 196 -23.43 -4.63 11.65
C SER A 196 -23.84 -5.57 10.50
N GLU A 197 -23.18 -5.45 9.34
CA GLU A 197 -23.41 -6.34 8.18
C GLU A 197 -22.66 -7.67 8.27
N TYR A 198 -21.77 -7.85 9.30
CA TYR A 198 -20.84 -8.98 9.40
C TYR A 198 -21.00 -9.74 10.71
N GLN A 199 -22.25 -10.03 11.12
CA GLN A 199 -22.57 -10.66 12.40
C GLN A 199 -22.56 -12.20 12.37
N ASP A 200 -22.69 -12.82 11.21
CA ASP A 200 -22.71 -14.28 11.04
C ASP A 200 -21.44 -14.79 10.35
N LEU A 201 -21.21 -16.11 10.42
CA LEU A 201 -20.01 -16.75 9.87
C LEU A 201 -19.90 -16.59 8.35
N GLU A 202 -21.01 -16.58 7.63
CA GLU A 202 -21.01 -16.46 6.17
C GLU A 202 -20.64 -15.02 5.75
N SER A 203 -21.15 -14.02 6.44
CA SER A 203 -20.77 -12.62 6.22
C SER A 203 -19.32 -12.34 6.64
N LEU A 204 -18.81 -13.01 7.68
CA LEU A 204 -17.39 -12.94 8.05
C LEU A 204 -16.49 -13.54 6.97
N ASP A 205 -16.88 -14.68 6.37
CA ASP A 205 -16.16 -15.25 5.22
C ASP A 205 -16.13 -14.29 4.02
N ARG A 206 -17.24 -13.59 3.77
CA ARG A 206 -17.30 -12.55 2.74
C ARG A 206 -16.40 -11.35 3.07
N PHE A 207 -16.28 -10.98 4.35
CA PHE A 207 -15.44 -9.86 4.80
C PHE A 207 -13.95 -10.20 4.75
N LEU A 208 -13.53 -11.28 5.41
CA LEU A 208 -12.13 -11.66 5.57
C LEU A 208 -11.62 -12.55 4.43
N GLY A 209 -12.51 -13.30 3.79
CA GLY A 209 -12.20 -14.32 2.81
C GLY A 209 -12.36 -15.74 3.39
N SER A 210 -12.65 -16.68 2.51
CA SER A 210 -12.87 -18.07 2.89
C SER A 210 -11.67 -18.93 2.50
N LEU A 211 -11.10 -19.64 3.48
CA LEU A 211 -10.05 -20.62 3.24
C LEU A 211 -10.54 -21.80 2.40
N ARG A 212 -11.86 -22.09 2.41
CA ARG A 212 -12.45 -23.19 1.65
C ARG A 212 -12.50 -22.90 0.15
N THR A 213 -12.78 -21.65 -0.21
CA THR A 213 -12.90 -21.23 -1.62
C THR A 213 -11.63 -20.58 -2.16
N ASN A 214 -10.62 -20.36 -1.30
CA ASN A 214 -9.39 -19.63 -1.59
C ASN A 214 -9.66 -18.26 -2.25
N GLN A 215 -10.78 -17.62 -1.87
CA GLN A 215 -11.15 -16.30 -2.36
C GLN A 215 -10.84 -15.25 -1.28
N PRO A 216 -10.16 -14.15 -1.64
CA PRO A 216 -9.93 -13.06 -0.72
C PRO A 216 -11.25 -12.36 -0.40
N GLY A 217 -11.44 -11.97 0.86
CA GLY A 217 -12.60 -11.21 1.27
C GLY A 217 -12.56 -9.76 0.83
N GLN A 218 -13.70 -9.09 1.00
CA GLN A 218 -13.89 -7.70 0.62
C GLN A 218 -12.89 -6.76 1.31
N PHE A 219 -12.66 -6.96 2.62
CA PHE A 219 -11.69 -6.19 3.39
C PHE A 219 -10.27 -6.33 2.82
N VAL A 220 -9.83 -7.58 2.62
CA VAL A 220 -8.48 -7.86 2.10
C VAL A 220 -8.29 -7.29 0.71
N THR A 221 -9.30 -7.41 -0.16
CA THR A 221 -9.27 -6.87 -1.53
C THR A 221 -9.18 -5.35 -1.52
N GLN A 222 -10.06 -4.67 -0.80
CA GLN A 222 -10.10 -3.21 -0.77
C GLN A 222 -8.83 -2.60 -0.15
N VAL A 223 -8.29 -3.20 0.93
CA VAL A 223 -7.05 -2.73 1.56
C VAL A 223 -5.84 -2.97 0.65
N ARG A 224 -5.82 -4.11 -0.06
CA ARG A 224 -4.77 -4.41 -1.03
C ARG A 224 -4.76 -3.41 -2.20
N ASP A 225 -5.94 -3.05 -2.68
CA ASP A 225 -6.08 -2.14 -3.82
C ASP A 225 -5.88 -0.67 -3.40
N ASN A 226 -6.10 -0.35 -2.12
CA ASN A 226 -5.91 0.99 -1.54
C ASN A 226 -4.99 0.94 -0.29
N PRO A 227 -3.70 0.66 -0.46
CA PRO A 227 -2.78 0.46 0.67
C PRO A 227 -2.51 1.73 1.49
N PHE A 228 -2.76 2.91 0.92
CA PHE A 228 -2.67 4.20 1.61
C PHE A 228 -4.07 4.79 1.79
N SER A 229 -4.75 4.31 2.80
CA SER A 229 -6.14 4.69 3.11
C SER A 229 -6.38 4.69 4.61
N LEU A 230 -7.45 5.37 5.02
CA LEU A 230 -8.02 5.28 6.33
C LEU A 230 -9.08 4.18 6.33
N ILE A 231 -9.00 3.23 7.24
CA ILE A 231 -10.00 2.18 7.41
C ILE A 231 -10.90 2.57 8.57
N LEU A 232 -12.19 2.71 8.32
CA LEU A 232 -13.21 2.93 9.33
C LEU A 232 -14.03 1.65 9.51
N LEU A 233 -13.94 1.07 10.70
CA LEU A 233 -14.84 0.01 11.15
C LEU A 233 -15.93 0.68 11.99
N ASP A 234 -17.12 0.82 11.43
CA ASP A 234 -18.25 1.50 12.08
C ASP A 234 -19.15 0.47 12.79
N GLU A 235 -19.86 0.86 13.81
CA GLU A 235 -20.81 0.03 14.57
C GLU A 235 -20.18 -1.26 15.17
N MET A 236 -18.93 -1.16 15.67
CA MET A 236 -18.18 -2.30 16.23
C MET A 236 -18.84 -2.96 17.44
N GLU A 237 -19.77 -2.26 18.12
CA GLU A 237 -20.50 -2.75 19.26
C GLU A 237 -21.68 -3.67 18.91
N LYS A 238 -22.05 -3.78 17.67
CA LYS A 238 -23.12 -4.62 17.16
C LYS A 238 -22.59 -5.94 16.62
#